data_7efff5024e550052ae6c36133aca7a97
#
_entry.id   7efff5024e550052ae6c36133aca7a97
#
_cell.length_a   1.000
_cell.length_b   1.000
_cell.length_c   1.000
_cell.angle_alpha   90.00
_cell.angle_beta   90.00
_cell.angle_gamma   90.00
#
_symmetry.space_group_name_H-M   'P 1'
#
loop_
_entity.id
_entity.type
_entity.pdbx_description
1 polymer ?
#
loop_
_entity_poly.entity_id
_entity_poly.type
_entity_poly.pdbx_seq_one_letter_code
_entity_poly.pdbx_strand_id
1 'polypeptide(L)'
;MNILHISPYVPDVHANHAGGVCMGKQVETLKKNNHVTVLTFVNNEYEQGLIKNHPDYYYVQTSKGSFVKNAISHLNMPNMFAIRNSKQFRDLFIKLIKEKDIEVVHAEFTAMGQFVLIKDMFPNIQFNLVEHDVTIQSYQRQVQDSKGLKHIYCLAEYNKVKKSEAMYLSKVDHVMTFNQKDANLLKKNYSCNNVKVLNPYYGIDFSESNTIDKIPNSICFVGQMGRNENHVAAMRLIRIFKKLNQKEWKLTIIGAYPKQELLDQESENIHITGFVDDINKEILKNEIAVFPLTYGAGIKLKVLLAFGLGLPVITTSIGAEGIDESGKVLCLAESDDDIANAINELLSNRDLLKQVSQKGIEFVREKFSWNKTETIFKELYQ
;
A
#
# COMPACT_ATOMS: atom_id res chain seq x y z
N MET A 1 -25.11 -2.41 10.94
CA MET A 1 -25.38 -1.71 9.67
C MET A 1 -25.20 -2.64 8.47
N ASN A 2 -25.88 -2.36 7.35
CA ASN A 2 -25.65 -3.00 6.05
C ASN A 2 -24.62 -2.17 5.27
N ILE A 3 -23.43 -2.69 5.13
CA ILE A 3 -22.28 -2.00 4.51
C ILE A 3 -22.00 -2.60 3.13
N LEU A 4 -21.83 -1.76 2.11
CA LEU A 4 -21.29 -2.15 0.81
C LEU A 4 -19.83 -1.70 0.71
N HIS A 5 -18.92 -2.65 0.82
CA HIS A 5 -17.49 -2.41 0.61
C HIS A 5 -17.18 -2.47 -0.88
N ILE A 6 -16.62 -1.39 -1.45
CA ILE A 6 -16.23 -1.33 -2.86
C ILE A 6 -14.74 -1.08 -3.03
N SER A 7 -14.10 -1.86 -3.91
CA SER A 7 -12.64 -1.82 -4.05
C SER A 7 -12.17 -2.06 -5.50
N PRO A 8 -10.99 -1.52 -5.88
CA PRO A 8 -10.41 -1.72 -7.20
C PRO A 8 -9.65 -3.05 -7.36
N TYR A 9 -9.46 -3.79 -6.26
CA TYR A 9 -8.75 -5.07 -6.16
C TYR A 9 -9.48 -5.97 -5.17
N VAL A 10 -9.28 -7.29 -5.25
CA VAL A 10 -9.89 -8.24 -4.31
C VAL A 10 -9.34 -7.99 -2.90
N PRO A 11 -10.21 -7.65 -1.92
CA PRO A 11 -9.81 -7.50 -0.53
C PRO A 11 -9.61 -8.88 0.12
N ASP A 12 -8.36 -9.24 0.41
CA ASP A 12 -7.99 -10.52 1.00
C ASP A 12 -6.68 -10.38 1.78
N VAL A 13 -6.62 -10.93 3.00
CA VAL A 13 -5.42 -10.88 3.85
C VAL A 13 -4.24 -11.67 3.27
N HIS A 14 -4.48 -12.53 2.30
CA HIS A 14 -3.47 -13.27 1.54
C HIS A 14 -3.18 -12.65 0.17
N ALA A 15 -3.66 -11.42 -0.10
CA ALA A 15 -3.37 -10.74 -1.35
C ALA A 15 -1.85 -10.54 -1.54
N ASN A 16 -1.40 -10.59 -2.80
CA ASN A 16 0.02 -10.42 -3.16
C ASN A 16 0.51 -8.97 -3.17
N HIS A 17 -0.30 -8.05 -2.65
CA HIS A 17 0.05 -6.64 -2.50
C HIS A 17 -0.56 -6.03 -1.24
N ALA A 18 0.17 -5.10 -0.64
CA ALA A 18 -0.15 -4.51 0.66
C ALA A 18 -1.55 -3.87 0.74
N GLY A 19 -2.03 -3.23 -0.34
CA GLY A 19 -3.38 -2.66 -0.38
C GLY A 19 -4.47 -3.73 -0.25
N GLY A 20 -4.33 -4.88 -0.94
CA GLY A 20 -5.26 -6.00 -0.84
C GLY A 20 -5.31 -6.59 0.57
N VAL A 21 -4.13 -6.79 1.18
CA VAL A 21 -3.99 -7.28 2.56
C VAL A 21 -4.67 -6.32 3.55
N CYS A 22 -4.43 -5.01 3.42
CA CYS A 22 -5.03 -4.00 4.27
C CYS A 22 -6.56 -3.96 4.13
N MET A 23 -7.09 -3.98 2.89
CA MET A 23 -8.52 -4.03 2.63
C MET A 23 -9.16 -5.32 3.15
N GLY A 24 -8.49 -6.47 3.00
CA GLY A 24 -8.94 -7.75 3.55
C GLY A 24 -9.17 -7.66 5.06
N LYS A 25 -8.20 -7.10 5.79
CA LYS A 25 -8.31 -6.89 7.25
C LYS A 25 -9.42 -5.90 7.62
N GLN A 26 -9.65 -4.87 6.81
CA GLN A 26 -10.78 -3.95 7.01
C GLN A 26 -12.12 -4.68 6.86
N VAL A 27 -12.29 -5.49 5.81
CA VAL A 27 -13.50 -6.29 5.60
C VAL A 27 -13.74 -7.26 6.76
N GLU A 28 -12.71 -8.00 7.22
CA GLU A 28 -12.80 -8.87 8.39
C GLU A 28 -13.27 -8.10 9.63
N THR A 29 -12.68 -6.92 9.85
CA THR A 29 -13.01 -6.08 11.01
C THR A 29 -14.45 -5.55 10.95
N LEU A 30 -14.89 -5.09 9.78
CA LEU A 30 -16.26 -4.62 9.58
C LEU A 30 -17.28 -5.75 9.74
N LYS A 31 -16.97 -6.97 9.25
CA LYS A 31 -17.82 -8.16 9.39
C LYS A 31 -18.07 -8.59 10.85
N LYS A 32 -17.23 -8.16 11.82
CA LYS A 32 -17.42 -8.53 13.24
C LYS A 32 -18.76 -8.02 13.80
N ASN A 33 -19.23 -6.86 13.35
CA ASN A 33 -20.41 -6.18 13.92
C ASN A 33 -21.42 -5.71 12.88
N ASN A 34 -21.21 -5.99 11.59
CA ASN A 34 -22.03 -5.50 10.50
C ASN A 34 -22.26 -6.59 9.44
N HIS A 35 -23.33 -6.40 8.65
CA HIS A 35 -23.55 -7.16 7.43
C HIS A 35 -22.78 -6.51 6.28
N VAL A 36 -21.65 -7.11 5.86
CA VAL A 36 -20.78 -6.55 4.82
C VAL A 36 -20.99 -7.30 3.52
N THR A 37 -21.43 -6.59 2.50
CA THR A 37 -21.44 -7.04 1.10
C THR A 37 -20.18 -6.48 0.42
N VAL A 38 -19.43 -7.29 -0.32
CA VAL A 38 -18.25 -6.84 -1.05
C VAL A 38 -18.54 -6.81 -2.54
N LEU A 39 -18.20 -5.69 -3.20
CA LEU A 39 -18.19 -5.53 -4.64
C LEU A 39 -16.80 -5.07 -5.09
N THR A 40 -16.14 -5.84 -5.93
CA THR A 40 -14.75 -5.59 -6.32
C THR A 40 -14.50 -5.77 -7.81
N PHE A 41 -13.37 -5.26 -8.30
CA PHE A 41 -12.82 -5.66 -9.59
C PHE A 41 -11.89 -6.85 -9.42
N VAL A 42 -11.87 -7.73 -10.44
CA VAL A 42 -10.90 -8.83 -10.58
C VAL A 42 -10.04 -8.54 -11.81
N ASN A 43 -8.75 -8.33 -11.63
CA ASN A 43 -7.89 -7.74 -12.67
C ASN A 43 -6.94 -8.74 -13.34
N ASN A 44 -6.70 -9.89 -12.72
CA ASN A 44 -5.73 -10.87 -13.19
C ASN A 44 -6.07 -12.29 -12.67
N GLU A 45 -5.32 -13.29 -13.14
CA GLU A 45 -5.52 -14.70 -12.76
C GLU A 45 -5.30 -14.96 -11.24
N TYR A 46 -4.36 -14.25 -10.63
CA TYR A 46 -4.14 -14.39 -9.19
C TYR A 46 -5.37 -13.94 -8.40
N GLU A 47 -5.94 -12.78 -8.72
CA GLU A 47 -7.17 -12.30 -8.09
C GLU A 47 -8.38 -13.20 -8.43
N GLN A 48 -8.40 -13.86 -9.60
CA GLN A 48 -9.38 -14.91 -9.92
C GLN A 48 -9.24 -16.13 -9.00
N GLY A 49 -8.01 -16.45 -8.58
CA GLY A 49 -7.74 -17.46 -7.57
C GLY A 49 -8.31 -17.06 -6.21
N LEU A 50 -8.02 -15.85 -5.76
CA LEU A 50 -8.49 -15.32 -4.47
C LEU A 50 -10.02 -15.26 -4.38
N ILE A 51 -10.69 -14.78 -5.42
CA ILE A 51 -12.15 -14.62 -5.41
C ILE A 51 -12.90 -15.95 -5.22
N LYS A 52 -12.30 -17.08 -5.59
CA LYS A 52 -12.88 -18.42 -5.36
C LYS A 52 -13.01 -18.75 -3.88
N ASN A 53 -12.20 -18.14 -3.03
CA ASN A 53 -12.27 -18.32 -1.56
C ASN A 53 -13.37 -17.45 -0.94
N HIS A 54 -13.99 -16.56 -1.73
CA HIS A 54 -15.02 -15.63 -1.30
C HIS A 54 -16.29 -15.75 -2.17
N PRO A 55 -17.04 -16.86 -2.06
CA PRO A 55 -18.22 -17.10 -2.90
C PRO A 55 -19.36 -16.07 -2.68
N ASP A 56 -19.31 -15.32 -1.57
CA ASP A 56 -20.22 -14.25 -1.20
C ASP A 56 -19.84 -12.87 -1.79
N TYR A 57 -18.66 -12.76 -2.45
CA TYR A 57 -18.24 -11.51 -3.06
C TYR A 57 -18.84 -11.34 -4.45
N TYR A 58 -19.32 -10.14 -4.72
CA TYR A 58 -19.71 -9.71 -6.06
C TYR A 58 -18.48 -9.11 -6.75
N TYR A 59 -18.33 -9.36 -8.05
CA TYR A 59 -17.18 -8.83 -8.77
C TYR A 59 -17.45 -8.53 -10.25
N VAL A 60 -16.62 -7.68 -10.80
CA VAL A 60 -16.56 -7.39 -12.22
C VAL A 60 -15.17 -7.74 -12.75
N GLN A 61 -15.13 -8.70 -13.68
CA GLN A 61 -13.90 -9.11 -14.34
C GLN A 61 -13.41 -7.99 -15.26
N THR A 62 -12.15 -7.61 -15.13
CA THR A 62 -11.50 -6.64 -16.01
C THR A 62 -10.56 -7.33 -17.00
N SER A 63 -10.20 -6.60 -18.05
CA SER A 63 -9.19 -7.01 -19.03
C SER A 63 -8.42 -5.78 -19.52
N LYS A 64 -7.25 -5.98 -20.12
CA LYS A 64 -6.52 -4.88 -20.79
C LYS A 64 -7.41 -4.14 -21.79
N GLY A 65 -8.24 -4.88 -22.54
CA GLY A 65 -9.18 -4.30 -23.51
C GLY A 65 -10.26 -3.44 -22.83
N SER A 66 -10.81 -3.87 -21.70
CA SER A 66 -11.80 -3.07 -20.94
C SER A 66 -11.21 -1.79 -20.40
N PHE A 67 -9.96 -1.81 -19.91
CA PHE A 67 -9.26 -0.61 -19.45
C PHE A 67 -9.04 0.40 -20.58
N VAL A 68 -8.54 -0.05 -21.74
CA VAL A 68 -8.35 0.80 -22.91
C VAL A 68 -9.68 1.40 -23.38
N LYS A 69 -10.73 0.58 -23.50
CA LYS A 69 -12.07 1.04 -23.86
C LYS A 69 -12.58 2.11 -22.90
N ASN A 70 -12.48 1.89 -21.60
CA ASN A 70 -12.94 2.83 -20.60
C ASN A 70 -12.13 4.13 -20.62
N ALA A 71 -10.80 4.07 -20.77
CA ALA A 71 -9.95 5.24 -20.90
C ALA A 71 -10.32 6.10 -22.13
N ILE A 72 -10.54 5.49 -23.28
CA ILE A 72 -10.93 6.20 -24.51
C ILE A 72 -12.34 6.79 -24.38
N SER A 73 -13.27 6.08 -23.76
CA SER A 73 -14.65 6.53 -23.60
C SER A 73 -14.81 7.68 -22.60
N HIS A 74 -13.81 7.95 -21.78
CA HIS A 74 -13.87 8.92 -20.68
C HIS A 74 -12.65 9.86 -20.69
N LEU A 75 -12.28 10.41 -21.84
CA LEU A 75 -11.11 11.28 -22.02
C LEU A 75 -11.10 12.53 -21.10
N ASN A 76 -12.27 12.98 -20.67
CA ASN A 76 -12.42 14.12 -19.75
C ASN A 76 -12.12 13.76 -18.27
N MET A 77 -12.03 12.46 -17.96
CA MET A 77 -11.66 11.98 -16.64
C MET A 77 -10.15 11.72 -16.55
N PRO A 78 -9.56 11.76 -15.35
CA PRO A 78 -8.22 11.21 -15.16
C PRO A 78 -8.21 9.72 -15.51
N ASN A 79 -7.12 9.24 -16.10
CA ASN A 79 -7.03 7.83 -16.52
C ASN A 79 -7.32 6.84 -15.39
N MET A 80 -6.83 7.12 -14.17
CA MET A 80 -7.04 6.24 -13.02
C MET A 80 -8.53 6.09 -12.64
N PHE A 81 -9.36 7.13 -12.83
CA PHE A 81 -10.81 7.05 -12.63
C PHE A 81 -11.48 6.40 -13.85
N ALA A 82 -11.07 6.82 -15.06
CA ALA A 82 -11.64 6.35 -16.31
C ALA A 82 -11.57 4.81 -16.45
N ILE A 83 -10.42 4.19 -16.13
CA ILE A 83 -10.25 2.73 -16.23
C ILE A 83 -11.18 1.97 -15.27
N ARG A 84 -11.61 2.59 -14.15
CA ARG A 84 -12.55 2.05 -13.16
C ARG A 84 -14.00 2.48 -13.39
N ASN A 85 -14.27 3.32 -14.40
CA ASN A 85 -15.62 3.75 -14.75
C ASN A 85 -16.32 2.71 -15.63
N SER A 86 -16.70 1.58 -15.03
CA SER A 86 -17.37 0.46 -15.68
C SER A 86 -18.88 0.56 -15.53
N LYS A 87 -19.61 0.49 -16.67
CA LYS A 87 -21.08 0.42 -16.63
C LYS A 87 -21.55 -0.81 -15.86
N GLN A 88 -20.94 -1.97 -16.08
CA GLN A 88 -21.29 -3.22 -15.40
C GLN A 88 -21.11 -3.09 -13.88
N PHE A 89 -20.02 -2.47 -13.42
CA PHE A 89 -19.80 -2.22 -11.99
C PHE A 89 -20.86 -1.30 -11.43
N ARG A 90 -21.19 -0.21 -12.11
CA ARG A 90 -22.19 0.76 -11.68
C ARG A 90 -23.59 0.16 -11.60
N ASP A 91 -24.00 -0.64 -12.61
CA ASP A 91 -25.30 -1.30 -12.63
C ASP A 91 -25.42 -2.29 -11.46
N LEU A 92 -24.36 -3.09 -11.20
CA LEU A 92 -24.32 -4.02 -10.08
C LEU A 92 -24.28 -3.29 -8.73
N PHE A 93 -23.53 -2.19 -8.62
CA PHE A 93 -23.49 -1.33 -7.44
C PHE A 93 -24.89 -0.80 -7.07
N ILE A 94 -25.62 -0.24 -8.05
CA ILE A 94 -27.00 0.25 -7.85
C ILE A 94 -27.94 -0.89 -7.45
N LYS A 95 -27.81 -2.05 -8.09
CA LYS A 95 -28.60 -3.23 -7.78
C LYS A 95 -28.39 -3.67 -6.32
N LEU A 96 -27.14 -3.78 -5.88
CA LEU A 96 -26.80 -4.20 -4.52
C LEU A 96 -27.31 -3.22 -3.46
N ILE A 97 -27.23 -1.91 -3.73
CA ILE A 97 -27.77 -0.89 -2.83
C ILE A 97 -29.26 -1.16 -2.54
N LYS A 98 -30.05 -1.47 -3.58
CA LYS A 98 -31.49 -1.71 -3.46
C LYS A 98 -31.82 -3.07 -2.84
N GLU A 99 -31.10 -4.13 -3.24
CA GLU A 99 -31.43 -5.50 -2.83
C GLU A 99 -30.92 -5.86 -1.43
N LYS A 100 -29.92 -5.14 -0.93
CA LYS A 100 -29.28 -5.40 0.36
C LYS A 100 -29.54 -4.31 1.40
N ASP A 101 -30.46 -3.38 1.12
CA ASP A 101 -30.80 -2.26 2.01
C ASP A 101 -29.57 -1.56 2.57
N ILE A 102 -28.63 -1.20 1.67
CA ILE A 102 -27.32 -0.64 2.05
C ILE A 102 -27.52 0.74 2.69
N GLU A 103 -26.97 0.88 3.89
CA GLU A 103 -26.95 2.12 4.68
C GLU A 103 -25.66 2.91 4.47
N VAL A 104 -24.52 2.17 4.30
CA VAL A 104 -23.17 2.75 4.20
C VAL A 104 -22.41 2.14 3.04
N VAL A 105 -21.75 2.97 2.25
CA VAL A 105 -20.72 2.57 1.29
C VAL A 105 -19.35 2.83 1.91
N HIS A 106 -18.51 1.79 1.97
CA HIS A 106 -17.09 1.88 2.32
C HIS A 106 -16.26 1.69 1.07
N ALA A 107 -15.70 2.78 0.56
CA ALA A 107 -14.95 2.80 -0.70
C ALA A 107 -13.45 2.85 -0.44
N GLU A 108 -12.69 2.05 -1.18
CA GLU A 108 -11.25 1.92 -1.04
C GLU A 108 -10.51 2.50 -2.24
N PHE A 109 -9.48 3.29 -1.99
CA PHE A 109 -8.71 4.05 -2.96
C PHE A 109 -9.49 5.20 -3.62
N THR A 110 -8.78 6.28 -3.92
CA THR A 110 -9.30 7.50 -4.56
C THR A 110 -10.17 7.20 -5.78
N ALA A 111 -9.78 6.22 -6.61
CA ALA A 111 -10.51 5.90 -7.83
C ALA A 111 -11.95 5.43 -7.57
N MET A 112 -12.24 4.82 -6.41
CA MET A 112 -13.57 4.38 -6.04
C MET A 112 -14.42 5.54 -5.49
N GLY A 113 -13.82 6.65 -5.11
CA GLY A 113 -14.50 7.88 -4.72
C GLY A 113 -15.47 8.41 -5.79
N GLN A 114 -15.24 8.10 -7.09
CA GLN A 114 -16.17 8.49 -8.17
C GLN A 114 -17.59 7.95 -8.00
N PHE A 115 -17.75 6.85 -7.25
CA PHE A 115 -19.07 6.25 -7.00
C PHE A 115 -19.88 7.02 -5.96
N VAL A 116 -19.32 8.04 -5.30
CA VAL A 116 -20.07 8.93 -4.37
C VAL A 116 -21.23 9.65 -5.06
N LEU A 117 -21.20 9.80 -6.39
CA LEU A 117 -22.30 10.37 -7.18
C LEU A 117 -23.58 9.57 -7.07
N ILE A 118 -23.54 8.36 -6.50
CA ILE A 118 -24.74 7.57 -6.16
C ILE A 118 -25.65 8.30 -5.17
N LYS A 119 -25.12 9.22 -4.34
CA LYS A 119 -25.89 10.03 -3.39
C LYS A 119 -26.90 10.94 -4.09
N ASP A 120 -26.71 11.26 -5.36
CA ASP A 120 -27.69 12.01 -6.15
C ASP A 120 -28.99 11.18 -6.37
N MET A 121 -28.91 9.84 -6.31
CA MET A 121 -30.03 8.91 -6.40
C MET A 121 -30.48 8.38 -5.03
N PHE A 122 -29.57 8.26 -4.08
CA PHE A 122 -29.77 7.71 -2.73
C PHE A 122 -29.16 8.66 -1.68
N PRO A 123 -29.81 9.79 -1.39
CA PRO A 123 -29.22 10.86 -0.57
C PRO A 123 -28.95 10.48 0.89
N ASN A 124 -29.64 9.46 1.39
CA ASN A 124 -29.51 9.00 2.78
C ASN A 124 -28.35 8.01 2.99
N ILE A 125 -27.69 7.53 1.91
CA ILE A 125 -26.56 6.64 2.04
C ILE A 125 -25.34 7.42 2.55
N GLN A 126 -24.76 6.95 3.64
CA GLN A 126 -23.44 7.41 4.07
C GLN A 126 -22.37 6.87 3.13
N PHE A 127 -21.46 7.71 2.67
CA PHE A 127 -20.36 7.32 1.79
C PHE A 127 -19.02 7.67 2.44
N ASN A 128 -18.26 6.64 2.81
CA ASN A 128 -16.95 6.75 3.44
C ASN A 128 -15.86 6.33 2.46
N LEU A 129 -14.76 7.09 2.39
CA LEU A 129 -13.65 6.84 1.46
C LEU A 129 -12.34 6.65 2.23
N VAL A 130 -11.64 5.55 1.95
CA VAL A 130 -10.29 5.29 2.45
C VAL A 130 -9.29 5.63 1.34
N GLU A 131 -8.51 6.67 1.58
CA GLU A 131 -7.40 7.11 0.72
C GLU A 131 -6.12 6.38 1.14
N HIS A 132 -5.67 5.41 0.33
CA HIS A 132 -4.44 4.67 0.59
C HIS A 132 -3.19 5.54 0.39
N ASP A 133 -3.27 6.48 -0.51
CA ASP A 133 -2.33 7.57 -0.73
C ASP A 133 -3.07 8.80 -1.29
N VAL A 134 -2.52 9.98 -1.11
CA VAL A 134 -3.09 11.20 -1.68
C VAL A 134 -2.69 11.30 -3.14
N THR A 135 -3.61 10.96 -4.02
CA THR A 135 -3.35 10.80 -5.46
C THR A 135 -2.77 12.06 -6.11
N ILE A 136 -3.26 13.25 -5.75
CA ILE A 136 -2.74 14.51 -6.29
C ILE A 136 -1.23 14.66 -6.07
N GLN A 137 -0.68 14.18 -4.94
CA GLN A 137 0.75 14.24 -4.66
C GLN A 137 1.55 13.38 -5.65
N SER A 138 1.07 12.18 -5.96
CA SER A 138 1.71 11.29 -6.94
C SER A 138 1.76 11.94 -8.34
N TYR A 139 0.67 12.58 -8.76
CA TYR A 139 0.63 13.27 -10.05
C TYR A 139 1.49 14.55 -10.06
N GLN A 140 1.53 15.28 -8.95
CA GLN A 140 2.42 16.44 -8.80
C GLN A 140 3.90 16.04 -8.95
N ARG A 141 4.33 14.95 -8.33
CA ARG A 141 5.69 14.41 -8.50
C ARG A 141 5.95 14.00 -9.95
N GLN A 142 5.00 13.34 -10.61
CA GLN A 142 5.13 12.99 -12.04
C GLN A 142 5.30 14.22 -12.94
N VAL A 143 4.60 15.32 -12.65
CA VAL A 143 4.78 16.59 -13.38
C VAL A 143 6.20 17.12 -13.18
N GLN A 144 6.70 17.14 -11.93
CA GLN A 144 8.04 17.63 -11.60
C GLN A 144 9.16 16.81 -12.28
N ASP A 145 8.97 15.48 -12.38
CA ASP A 145 9.97 14.57 -12.93
C ASP A 145 9.89 14.40 -14.47
N SER A 146 8.90 15.02 -15.11
CA SER A 146 8.66 14.87 -16.55
C SER A 146 9.19 16.05 -17.36
N LYS A 147 9.52 15.82 -18.65
CA LYS A 147 9.98 16.83 -19.61
C LYS A 147 9.29 16.67 -20.96
N GLY A 148 9.27 17.74 -21.76
CA GLY A 148 8.75 17.74 -23.12
C GLY A 148 7.26 17.35 -23.21
N LEU A 149 6.87 16.56 -24.21
CA LEU A 149 5.48 16.13 -24.40
C LEU A 149 4.92 15.35 -23.21
N LYS A 150 5.77 14.59 -22.52
CA LYS A 150 5.39 13.87 -21.30
C LYS A 150 4.97 14.81 -20.19
N HIS A 151 5.65 15.96 -20.04
CA HIS A 151 5.29 16.98 -19.05
C HIS A 151 3.90 17.55 -19.32
N ILE A 152 3.59 17.88 -20.58
CA ILE A 152 2.27 18.39 -20.97
C ILE A 152 1.17 17.38 -20.62
N TYR A 153 1.39 16.11 -20.93
CA TYR A 153 0.46 15.03 -20.57
C TYR A 153 0.28 14.91 -19.04
N CYS A 154 1.38 14.86 -18.28
CA CYS A 154 1.32 14.75 -16.82
C CYS A 154 0.60 15.97 -16.19
N LEU A 155 0.83 17.17 -16.72
CA LEU A 155 0.15 18.39 -16.25
C LEU A 155 -1.35 18.35 -16.54
N ALA A 156 -1.76 17.85 -17.71
CA ALA A 156 -3.17 17.68 -18.05
C ALA A 156 -3.85 16.66 -17.11
N GLU A 157 -3.22 15.52 -16.87
CA GLU A 157 -3.73 14.51 -15.94
C GLU A 157 -3.79 15.04 -14.48
N TYR A 158 -2.76 15.75 -14.02
CA TYR A 158 -2.75 16.39 -12.70
C TYR A 158 -3.95 17.34 -12.52
N ASN A 159 -4.24 18.18 -13.51
CA ASN A 159 -5.36 19.13 -13.44
C ASN A 159 -6.71 18.38 -13.43
N LYS A 160 -6.86 17.31 -14.19
CA LYS A 160 -8.05 16.45 -14.16
C LYS A 160 -8.22 15.78 -12.80
N VAL A 161 -7.15 15.21 -12.23
CA VAL A 161 -7.17 14.58 -10.89
C VAL A 161 -7.60 15.60 -9.85
N LYS A 162 -6.96 16.76 -9.81
CA LYS A 162 -7.28 17.82 -8.85
C LYS A 162 -8.76 18.23 -8.87
N LYS A 163 -9.33 18.38 -10.08
CA LYS A 163 -10.75 18.70 -10.25
C LYS A 163 -11.67 17.56 -9.80
N SER A 164 -11.33 16.32 -10.16
CA SER A 164 -12.15 15.15 -9.84
C SER A 164 -12.13 14.84 -8.35
N GLU A 165 -10.96 14.85 -7.71
CA GLU A 165 -10.84 14.67 -6.25
C GLU A 165 -11.63 15.74 -5.50
N ALA A 166 -11.49 17.02 -5.86
CA ALA A 166 -12.25 18.10 -5.22
C ALA A 166 -13.75 17.86 -5.29
N MET A 167 -14.26 17.42 -6.46
CA MET A 167 -15.68 17.14 -6.65
C MET A 167 -16.15 15.94 -5.82
N TYR A 168 -15.39 14.84 -5.80
CA TYR A 168 -15.80 13.64 -5.08
C TYR A 168 -15.69 13.83 -3.56
N LEU A 169 -14.58 14.39 -3.09
CA LEU A 169 -14.35 14.65 -1.66
C LEU A 169 -15.37 15.62 -1.05
N SER A 170 -15.94 16.55 -1.85
CA SER A 170 -16.99 17.45 -1.37
C SER A 170 -18.33 16.73 -1.06
N LYS A 171 -18.53 15.51 -1.56
CA LYS A 171 -19.75 14.71 -1.37
C LYS A 171 -19.56 13.53 -0.40
N VAL A 172 -18.34 13.20 -0.03
CA VAL A 172 -18.00 12.11 0.89
C VAL A 172 -18.30 12.54 2.33
N ASP A 173 -18.92 11.67 3.13
CA ASP A 173 -19.26 11.96 4.53
C ASP A 173 -18.03 11.87 5.43
N HIS A 174 -17.21 10.82 5.27
CA HIS A 174 -15.96 10.66 5.99
C HIS A 174 -14.83 10.22 5.06
N VAL A 175 -13.68 10.87 5.21
CA VAL A 175 -12.44 10.47 4.55
C VAL A 175 -11.51 9.87 5.57
N MET A 176 -10.86 8.77 5.23
CA MET A 176 -9.88 8.09 6.05
C MET A 176 -8.54 8.04 5.33
N THR A 177 -7.43 8.26 6.05
CA THR A 177 -6.06 8.15 5.54
C THR A 177 -5.22 7.32 6.48
N PHE A 178 -4.08 6.80 6.03
CA PHE A 178 -3.20 5.98 6.86
C PHE A 178 -2.10 6.75 7.57
N ASN A 179 -2.03 8.06 7.41
CA ASN A 179 -1.08 8.90 8.12
C ASN A 179 -1.56 10.36 8.22
N GLN A 180 -1.00 11.08 9.19
CA GLN A 180 -1.36 12.48 9.45
C GLN A 180 -0.94 13.43 8.33
N LYS A 181 0.15 13.14 7.63
CA LYS A 181 0.62 13.95 6.50
C LYS A 181 -0.42 13.97 5.38
N ASP A 182 -0.94 12.80 5.00
CA ASP A 182 -1.96 12.69 3.96
C ASP A 182 -3.27 13.39 4.39
N ALA A 183 -3.67 13.24 5.66
CA ALA A 183 -4.80 14.01 6.19
C ALA A 183 -4.60 15.52 6.08
N ASN A 184 -3.39 16.02 6.37
CA ASN A 184 -3.06 17.43 6.25
C ASN A 184 -3.05 17.90 4.78
N LEU A 185 -2.60 17.04 3.85
CA LEU A 185 -2.63 17.32 2.40
C LEU A 185 -4.07 17.46 1.89
N LEU A 186 -4.98 16.59 2.32
CA LEU A 186 -6.40 16.67 1.95
C LEU A 186 -7.06 17.94 2.52
N LYS A 187 -6.77 18.29 3.77
CA LYS A 187 -7.24 19.56 4.36
C LYS A 187 -6.73 20.78 3.59
N LYS A 188 -5.44 20.80 3.25
CA LYS A 188 -4.81 21.92 2.55
C LYS A 188 -5.33 22.10 1.12
N ASN A 189 -5.50 21.00 0.38
CA ASN A 189 -5.81 21.05 -1.05
C ASN A 189 -7.31 21.08 -1.34
N TYR A 190 -8.15 20.51 -0.46
CA TYR A 190 -9.58 20.28 -0.72
C TYR A 190 -10.50 20.77 0.39
N SER A 191 -9.97 21.44 1.43
CA SER A 191 -10.75 21.87 2.61
C SER A 191 -11.52 20.72 3.27
N CYS A 192 -11.00 19.50 3.15
CA CYS A 192 -11.63 18.31 3.70
C CYS A 192 -11.40 18.26 5.22
N ASN A 193 -12.41 18.63 6.01
CA ASN A 193 -12.28 18.75 7.47
C ASN A 193 -12.59 17.45 8.23
N ASN A 194 -13.33 16.53 7.60
CA ASN A 194 -13.79 15.29 8.24
C ASN A 194 -12.87 14.11 7.89
N VAL A 195 -11.58 14.25 8.20
CA VAL A 195 -10.56 13.23 7.93
C VAL A 195 -10.17 12.51 9.21
N LYS A 196 -10.33 11.18 9.21
CA LYS A 196 -9.85 10.28 10.27
C LYS A 196 -8.53 9.63 9.85
N VAL A 197 -7.61 9.44 10.80
CA VAL A 197 -6.34 8.78 10.53
C VAL A 197 -6.37 7.36 11.10
N LEU A 198 -6.43 6.38 10.20
CA LEU A 198 -6.36 4.96 10.51
C LEU A 198 -4.90 4.52 10.66
N ASN A 199 -4.70 3.40 11.35
CA ASN A 199 -3.47 2.64 11.20
C ASN A 199 -3.66 1.60 10.09
N PRO A 200 -2.72 1.47 9.13
CA PRO A 200 -2.81 0.43 8.11
C PRO A 200 -2.54 -0.95 8.72
N TYR A 201 -3.19 -1.99 8.19
CA TYR A 201 -2.76 -3.36 8.44
C TYR A 201 -1.60 -3.70 7.50
N TYR A 202 -0.52 -4.19 8.06
CA TYR A 202 0.73 -4.46 7.34
C TYR A 202 1.16 -5.94 7.39
N GLY A 203 0.25 -6.85 7.77
CA GLY A 203 0.47 -8.28 7.68
C GLY A 203 1.06 -8.93 8.93
N ILE A 204 1.05 -8.24 10.09
CA ILE A 204 1.52 -8.81 11.37
C ILE A 204 0.38 -8.85 12.38
N ASP A 205 0.24 -10.02 13.00
CA ASP A 205 -0.49 -10.20 14.24
C ASP A 205 0.53 -10.49 15.35
N PHE A 206 0.67 -9.56 16.31
CA PHE A 206 1.68 -9.65 17.39
C PHE A 206 1.39 -10.76 18.42
N SER A 207 0.33 -11.53 18.26
CA SER A 207 0.01 -12.67 19.10
C SER A 207 0.88 -13.90 18.80
N GLU A 208 1.54 -13.94 17.64
CA GLU A 208 2.39 -15.06 17.22
C GLU A 208 3.87 -14.76 17.47
N SER A 209 4.53 -15.58 18.30
CA SER A 209 5.98 -15.56 18.45
C SER A 209 6.62 -16.48 17.42
N ASN A 210 7.08 -15.92 16.32
CA ASN A 210 7.82 -16.68 15.31
C ASN A 210 9.34 -16.59 15.60
N THR A 211 9.89 -17.59 16.26
CA THR A 211 11.34 -17.77 16.39
C THR A 211 11.85 -18.55 15.18
N ILE A 212 12.57 -17.86 14.30
CA ILE A 212 13.26 -18.45 13.14
C ILE A 212 14.76 -18.21 13.29
N ASP A 213 15.56 -19.22 13.01
CA ASP A 213 17.02 -19.08 12.99
C ASP A 213 17.42 -18.12 11.87
N LYS A 214 18.08 -17.02 12.26
CA LYS A 214 18.53 -16.00 11.32
C LYS A 214 19.84 -16.42 10.65
N ILE A 215 19.96 -16.09 9.38
CA ILE A 215 21.21 -16.20 8.63
C ILE A 215 22.14 -15.06 9.13
N PRO A 216 23.33 -15.36 9.67
CA PRO A 216 24.25 -14.32 10.12
C PRO A 216 24.66 -13.37 8.98
N ASN A 217 24.80 -12.09 9.30
CA ASN A 217 25.20 -11.04 8.37
C ASN A 217 24.32 -10.96 7.12
N SER A 218 23.03 -11.10 7.30
CA SER A 218 22.04 -11.11 6.21
C SER A 218 21.21 -9.85 6.14
N ILE A 219 20.95 -9.44 4.91
CA ILE A 219 20.24 -8.24 4.54
C ILE A 219 19.06 -8.64 3.66
N CYS A 220 17.88 -8.07 3.86
CA CYS A 220 16.78 -8.25 2.91
C CYS A 220 16.22 -6.93 2.38
N PHE A 221 15.62 -7.04 1.19
CA PHE A 221 14.71 -6.07 0.61
C PHE A 221 13.43 -6.80 0.23
N VAL A 222 12.26 -6.22 0.55
CA VAL A 222 10.98 -6.85 0.22
C VAL A 222 10.11 -5.92 -0.63
N GLY A 223 9.40 -6.50 -1.62
CA GLY A 223 8.44 -5.78 -2.44
C GLY A 223 8.03 -6.55 -3.70
N GLN A 224 6.95 -6.13 -4.33
CA GLN A 224 6.57 -6.66 -5.64
C GLN A 224 7.54 -6.13 -6.72
N MET A 225 8.44 -6.96 -7.23
CA MET A 225 9.55 -6.54 -8.10
C MET A 225 9.10 -6.10 -9.50
N GLY A 226 7.90 -6.45 -9.92
CA GLY A 226 7.30 -5.94 -11.16
C GLY A 226 6.99 -4.44 -11.13
N ARG A 227 6.86 -3.84 -9.94
CA ARG A 227 6.68 -2.39 -9.76
C ARG A 227 8.02 -1.68 -9.89
N ASN A 228 8.04 -0.62 -10.71
CA ASN A 228 9.29 0.06 -11.07
C ASN A 228 10.03 0.65 -9.86
N GLU A 229 9.31 1.21 -8.88
CA GLU A 229 9.89 1.74 -7.65
C GLU A 229 10.64 0.67 -6.83
N ASN A 230 10.13 -0.56 -6.79
CA ASN A 230 10.78 -1.67 -6.09
C ASN A 230 11.97 -2.21 -6.87
N HIS A 231 11.82 -2.36 -8.19
CA HIS A 231 12.91 -2.81 -9.06
C HIS A 231 14.12 -1.87 -8.97
N VAL A 232 13.91 -0.56 -9.10
CA VAL A 232 14.98 0.45 -9.01
C VAL A 232 15.67 0.43 -7.64
N ALA A 233 14.88 0.31 -6.55
CA ALA A 233 15.43 0.25 -5.21
C ALA A 233 16.22 -1.05 -4.96
N ALA A 234 15.74 -2.20 -5.44
CA ALA A 234 16.46 -3.47 -5.36
C ALA A 234 17.79 -3.42 -6.12
N MET A 235 17.81 -2.89 -7.35
CA MET A 235 19.02 -2.70 -8.14
C MET A 235 20.01 -1.73 -7.48
N ARG A 236 19.48 -0.67 -6.83
CA ARG A 236 20.30 0.24 -6.03
C ARG A 236 20.96 -0.49 -4.85
N LEU A 237 20.19 -1.29 -4.10
CA LEU A 237 20.71 -2.06 -2.98
C LEU A 237 21.77 -3.07 -3.40
N ILE A 238 21.55 -3.79 -4.51
CA ILE A 238 22.54 -4.73 -5.06
C ILE A 238 23.85 -4.01 -5.40
N ARG A 239 23.78 -2.83 -5.99
CA ARG A 239 24.99 -2.02 -6.30
C ARG A 239 25.73 -1.61 -5.03
N ILE A 240 25.02 -1.19 -3.99
CA ILE A 240 25.58 -0.85 -2.68
C ILE A 240 26.24 -2.10 -2.06
N PHE A 241 25.51 -3.22 -2.03
CA PHE A 241 25.99 -4.48 -1.48
C PHE A 241 27.28 -4.98 -2.14
N LYS A 242 27.36 -4.92 -3.47
CA LYS A 242 28.59 -5.29 -4.22
C LYS A 242 29.78 -4.41 -3.86
N LYS A 243 29.58 -3.11 -3.57
CA LYS A 243 30.66 -2.19 -3.13
C LYS A 243 31.17 -2.50 -1.72
N LEU A 244 30.33 -3.05 -0.83
CA LEU A 244 30.73 -3.45 0.52
C LEU A 244 31.79 -4.57 0.50
N ASN A 245 31.82 -5.39 -0.56
CA ASN A 245 32.78 -6.43 -0.81
C ASN A 245 33.00 -7.41 0.37
N GLN A 246 31.93 -7.75 1.09
CA GLN A 246 31.93 -8.64 2.24
C GLN A 246 31.51 -10.06 1.81
N LYS A 247 32.48 -10.99 1.77
CA LYS A 247 32.28 -12.35 1.25
C LYS A 247 31.29 -13.19 2.09
N GLU A 248 31.23 -12.95 3.41
CA GLU A 248 30.39 -13.71 4.33
C GLU A 248 28.95 -13.17 4.41
N TRP A 249 28.67 -12.01 3.81
CA TRP A 249 27.36 -11.39 3.89
C TRP A 249 26.42 -11.91 2.81
N LYS A 250 25.13 -11.94 3.13
CA LYS A 250 24.07 -12.42 2.22
C LYS A 250 23.05 -11.32 2.00
N LEU A 251 22.60 -11.17 0.76
CA LEU A 251 21.52 -10.27 0.38
C LEU A 251 20.38 -11.08 -0.23
N THR A 252 19.18 -10.94 0.32
CA THR A 252 17.95 -11.55 -0.21
C THR A 252 16.99 -10.50 -0.72
N ILE A 253 16.63 -10.56 -2.00
CA ILE A 253 15.59 -9.75 -2.61
C ILE A 253 14.31 -10.58 -2.66
N ILE A 254 13.31 -10.20 -1.86
CA ILE A 254 12.10 -10.99 -1.62
C ILE A 254 10.93 -10.37 -2.39
N GLY A 255 10.30 -11.13 -3.29
CA GLY A 255 9.04 -10.75 -3.88
C GLY A 255 8.82 -11.09 -5.34
N ALA A 256 7.55 -11.12 -5.71
CA ALA A 256 7.07 -11.63 -7.00
C ALA A 256 7.43 -10.73 -8.20
N TYR A 257 7.43 -11.36 -9.37
CA TYR A 257 7.58 -10.73 -10.68
C TYR A 257 8.91 -10.00 -10.89
N PRO A 258 10.08 -10.59 -10.53
CA PRO A 258 11.38 -10.00 -10.84
C PRO A 258 11.55 -9.88 -12.35
N LYS A 259 12.10 -8.73 -12.81
CA LYS A 259 12.52 -8.56 -14.19
C LYS A 259 13.80 -9.33 -14.44
N GLN A 260 14.09 -9.68 -15.70
CA GLN A 260 15.30 -10.44 -16.08
C GLN A 260 16.57 -9.74 -15.61
N GLU A 261 16.66 -8.42 -15.75
CA GLU A 261 17.80 -7.61 -15.29
C GLU A 261 18.11 -7.82 -13.78
N LEU A 262 17.05 -8.03 -12.96
CA LEU A 262 17.22 -8.31 -11.54
C LEU A 262 17.67 -9.77 -11.33
N LEU A 263 17.07 -10.73 -12.04
CA LEU A 263 17.45 -12.15 -11.99
C LEU A 263 18.92 -12.38 -12.39
N ASP A 264 19.41 -11.60 -13.36
CA ASP A 264 20.81 -11.65 -13.81
C ASP A 264 21.82 -11.21 -12.73
N GLN A 265 21.35 -10.65 -11.60
CA GLN A 265 22.21 -10.28 -10.46
C GLN A 265 22.41 -11.40 -9.45
N GLU A 266 21.74 -12.54 -9.60
CA GLU A 266 21.85 -13.68 -8.69
C GLU A 266 23.29 -14.19 -8.63
N SER A 267 23.76 -14.54 -7.43
CA SER A 267 25.13 -15.02 -7.19
C SER A 267 25.17 -15.83 -5.88
N GLU A 268 26.32 -16.35 -5.49
CA GLU A 268 26.48 -17.03 -4.21
C GLU A 268 26.01 -16.21 -3.00
N ASN A 269 26.15 -14.88 -3.06
CA ASN A 269 25.83 -13.96 -1.96
C ASN A 269 24.57 -13.13 -2.19
N ILE A 270 23.95 -13.21 -3.36
CA ILE A 270 22.73 -12.45 -3.71
C ILE A 270 21.69 -13.46 -4.18
N HIS A 271 20.58 -13.55 -3.45
CA HIS A 271 19.47 -14.44 -3.77
C HIS A 271 18.18 -13.64 -4.10
N ILE A 272 17.49 -14.04 -5.17
CA ILE A 272 16.26 -13.42 -5.65
C ILE A 272 15.15 -14.46 -5.61
N THR A 273 14.26 -14.34 -4.60
CA THR A 273 13.30 -15.42 -4.30
C THR A 273 12.18 -15.58 -5.34
N GLY A 274 11.83 -14.51 -6.06
CA GLY A 274 10.55 -14.50 -6.76
C GLY A 274 9.37 -14.50 -5.78
N PHE A 275 8.26 -15.11 -6.18
CA PHE A 275 7.09 -15.30 -5.30
C PHE A 275 7.43 -16.25 -4.16
N VAL A 276 6.96 -15.93 -2.96
CA VAL A 276 7.08 -16.77 -1.75
C VAL A 276 5.70 -16.90 -1.10
N ASP A 277 5.40 -18.08 -0.57
CA ASP A 277 4.10 -18.35 0.07
C ASP A 277 3.99 -17.65 1.43
N ASP A 278 5.09 -17.57 2.18
CA ASP A 278 5.17 -16.92 3.49
C ASP A 278 6.26 -15.85 3.50
N ILE A 279 5.83 -14.62 3.26
CA ILE A 279 6.73 -13.47 3.20
C ILE A 279 7.34 -13.14 4.57
N ASN A 280 6.59 -13.34 5.66
CA ASN A 280 7.05 -13.05 7.01
C ASN A 280 8.21 -13.99 7.38
N LYS A 281 8.07 -15.26 7.04
CA LYS A 281 9.11 -16.26 7.25
C LYS A 281 10.39 -15.93 6.49
N GLU A 282 10.27 -15.51 5.24
CA GLU A 282 11.45 -15.14 4.43
C GLU A 282 12.14 -13.86 4.98
N ILE A 283 11.38 -12.87 5.43
CA ILE A 283 11.94 -11.68 6.07
C ILE A 283 12.68 -12.05 7.36
N LEU A 284 12.06 -12.87 8.23
CA LEU A 284 12.60 -13.25 9.53
C LEU A 284 13.93 -14.02 9.47
N LYS A 285 14.26 -14.68 8.35
CA LYS A 285 15.56 -15.30 8.13
C LYS A 285 16.73 -14.29 8.10
N ASN A 286 16.42 -12.99 7.96
CA ASN A 286 17.44 -11.96 7.81
C ASN A 286 17.64 -11.16 9.11
N GLU A 287 18.79 -10.50 9.22
CA GLU A 287 19.13 -9.70 10.40
C GLU A 287 18.67 -8.25 10.29
N ILE A 288 18.78 -7.65 9.10
CA ILE A 288 18.35 -6.27 8.82
C ILE A 288 17.55 -6.18 7.53
N ALA A 289 16.72 -5.16 7.41
CA ALA A 289 16.03 -4.82 6.18
C ALA A 289 16.49 -3.45 5.66
N VAL A 290 16.69 -3.33 4.34
CA VAL A 290 17.21 -2.10 3.72
C VAL A 290 16.29 -1.68 2.57
N PHE A 291 15.74 -0.45 2.65
CA PHE A 291 14.80 0.08 1.65
C PHE A 291 15.33 1.40 1.06
N PRO A 292 16.25 1.36 0.08
CA PRO A 292 16.87 2.55 -0.51
C PRO A 292 15.94 3.20 -1.57
N LEU A 293 14.74 3.56 -1.16
CA LEU A 293 13.69 4.09 -2.04
C LEU A 293 14.03 5.49 -2.52
N THR A 294 13.82 5.76 -3.80
CA THR A 294 14.07 7.07 -4.42
C THR A 294 12.79 7.79 -4.83
N TYR A 295 11.66 7.09 -4.90
CA TYR A 295 10.35 7.65 -5.19
C TYR A 295 9.22 6.75 -4.68
N GLY A 296 8.01 7.30 -4.64
CA GLY A 296 6.80 6.67 -4.14
C GLY A 296 5.95 7.68 -3.38
N ALA A 297 4.69 7.34 -3.10
CA ALA A 297 3.78 8.12 -2.27
C ALA A 297 3.20 7.24 -1.17
N GLY A 298 2.60 7.86 -0.15
CA GLY A 298 1.94 7.19 0.95
C GLY A 298 2.88 6.41 1.88
N ILE A 299 2.29 5.79 2.90
CA ILE A 299 3.01 4.98 3.88
C ILE A 299 3.55 3.68 3.26
N LYS A 300 4.77 3.30 3.60
CA LYS A 300 5.45 2.12 3.04
C LYS A 300 5.23 0.90 3.94
N LEU A 301 4.13 0.17 3.70
CA LEU A 301 3.76 -0.99 4.54
C LEU A 301 4.86 -2.04 4.66
N LYS A 302 5.71 -2.23 3.65
CA LYS A 302 6.87 -3.13 3.71
C LYS A 302 7.93 -2.70 4.75
N VAL A 303 8.07 -1.39 4.99
CA VAL A 303 8.95 -0.85 6.04
C VAL A 303 8.36 -1.18 7.42
N LEU A 304 7.05 -0.94 7.60
CA LEU A 304 6.34 -1.32 8.83
C LEU A 304 6.39 -2.83 9.07
N LEU A 305 6.21 -3.64 8.02
CA LEU A 305 6.25 -5.09 8.10
C LEU A 305 7.62 -5.58 8.61
N ALA A 306 8.70 -5.19 7.97
CA ALA A 306 10.04 -5.60 8.40
C ALA A 306 10.35 -5.12 9.83
N PHE A 307 9.96 -3.90 10.16
CA PHE A 307 10.18 -3.29 11.45
C PHE A 307 9.37 -3.96 12.56
N GLY A 308 8.09 -4.27 12.28
CA GLY A 308 7.21 -5.01 13.19
C GLY A 308 7.63 -6.47 13.40
N LEU A 309 8.29 -7.09 12.42
CA LEU A 309 8.92 -8.41 12.54
C LEU A 309 10.26 -8.36 13.33
N GLY A 310 10.68 -7.18 13.78
CA GLY A 310 11.87 -7.01 14.60
C GLY A 310 13.18 -6.94 13.82
N LEU A 311 13.14 -6.61 12.53
CA LEU A 311 14.36 -6.30 11.81
C LEU A 311 14.70 -4.81 11.99
N PRO A 312 15.93 -4.44 12.39
CA PRO A 312 16.41 -3.08 12.19
C PRO A 312 16.25 -2.66 10.73
N VAL A 313 15.72 -1.46 10.51
CA VAL A 313 15.43 -0.97 9.15
C VAL A 313 16.29 0.24 8.83
N ILE A 314 17.02 0.14 7.71
CA ILE A 314 17.72 1.26 7.06
C ILE A 314 16.85 1.71 5.88
N THR A 315 16.53 2.99 5.81
CA THR A 315 15.72 3.52 4.71
C THR A 315 16.01 4.99 4.41
N THR A 316 15.50 5.50 3.30
CA THR A 316 15.53 6.93 2.95
C THR A 316 14.36 7.68 3.61
N SER A 317 14.39 9.01 3.54
CA SER A 317 13.26 9.87 3.94
C SER A 317 11.95 9.48 3.24
N ILE A 318 12.02 9.03 1.99
CA ILE A 318 10.86 8.53 1.23
C ILE A 318 10.31 7.24 1.84
N GLY A 319 11.18 6.34 2.31
CA GLY A 319 10.74 5.10 2.96
C GLY A 319 10.17 5.31 4.36
N ALA A 320 10.65 6.34 5.06
CA ALA A 320 10.20 6.71 6.40
C ALA A 320 8.92 7.56 6.40
N GLU A 321 8.45 7.99 5.22
CA GLU A 321 7.30 8.88 5.07
C GLU A 321 6.03 8.30 5.74
N GLY A 322 5.47 9.06 6.68
CA GLY A 322 4.30 8.65 7.46
C GLY A 322 4.57 7.60 8.55
N ILE A 323 5.82 7.19 8.75
CA ILE A 323 6.24 6.21 9.77
C ILE A 323 7.08 6.90 10.85
N ASP A 324 8.32 7.27 10.54
CA ASP A 324 9.25 7.92 11.45
C ASP A 324 10.17 8.88 10.67
N GLU A 325 9.59 10.00 10.23
CA GLU A 325 10.29 11.00 9.43
C GLU A 325 11.44 11.70 10.19
N SER A 326 11.45 11.56 11.52
CA SER A 326 12.50 12.12 12.37
C SER A 326 13.71 11.21 12.57
N GLY A 327 13.63 9.93 12.15
CA GLY A 327 14.70 8.95 12.31
C GLY A 327 15.02 8.59 13.78
N LYS A 328 14.01 8.67 14.66
CA LYS A 328 14.20 8.32 16.08
C LYS A 328 14.42 6.82 16.28
N VAL A 329 13.86 6.02 15.40
CA VAL A 329 13.89 4.56 15.47
C VAL A 329 14.36 3.95 14.16
N LEU A 330 13.92 4.49 13.02
CA LEU A 330 14.43 4.10 11.70
C LEU A 330 15.83 4.69 11.49
N CYS A 331 16.73 3.91 10.90
CA CYS A 331 18.01 4.43 10.44
C CYS A 331 17.80 5.13 9.07
N LEU A 332 17.84 6.47 9.08
CA LEU A 332 17.69 7.27 7.86
C LEU A 332 19.04 7.44 7.17
N ALA A 333 19.10 7.03 5.90
CA ALA A 333 20.31 7.12 5.07
C ALA A 333 19.92 7.47 3.62
N GLU A 334 20.44 8.59 3.09
CA GLU A 334 20.04 9.09 1.77
C GLU A 334 20.98 8.66 0.67
N SER A 335 22.29 8.78 0.88
CA SER A 335 23.29 8.41 -0.12
C SER A 335 23.62 6.92 -0.07
N ASP A 336 24.19 6.41 -1.15
CA ASP A 336 24.67 5.01 -1.22
C ASP A 336 25.74 4.73 -0.15
N ASP A 337 26.58 5.73 0.15
CA ASP A 337 27.64 5.62 1.15
C ASP A 337 27.08 5.66 2.59
N ASP A 338 26.06 6.49 2.87
CA ASP A 338 25.38 6.49 4.17
C ASP A 338 24.69 5.15 4.43
N ILE A 339 24.03 4.58 3.42
CA ILE A 339 23.38 3.26 3.51
C ILE A 339 24.45 2.18 3.78
N ALA A 340 25.56 2.21 3.05
CA ALA A 340 26.66 1.27 3.25
C ALA A 340 27.25 1.35 4.67
N ASN A 341 27.46 2.56 5.19
CA ASN A 341 27.95 2.79 6.54
C ASN A 341 26.96 2.27 7.60
N ALA A 342 25.67 2.54 7.44
CA ALA A 342 24.62 2.06 8.34
C ALA A 342 24.52 0.52 8.35
N ILE A 343 24.67 -0.14 7.19
CA ILE A 343 24.72 -1.59 7.09
C ILE A 343 25.92 -2.13 7.88
N ASN A 344 27.13 -1.57 7.66
CA ASN A 344 28.34 -1.97 8.37
C ASN A 344 28.19 -1.80 9.89
N GLU A 345 27.67 -0.67 10.36
CA GLU A 345 27.48 -0.37 11.78
C GLU A 345 26.55 -1.39 12.45
N LEU A 346 25.37 -1.64 11.87
CA LEU A 346 24.39 -2.56 12.42
C LEU A 346 24.88 -4.01 12.45
N LEU A 347 25.47 -4.50 11.36
CA LEU A 347 25.93 -5.90 11.28
C LEU A 347 27.19 -6.16 12.09
N SER A 348 28.04 -5.14 12.31
CA SER A 348 29.25 -5.27 13.14
C SER A 348 29.00 -5.11 14.64
N ASN A 349 27.84 -4.55 15.05
CA ASN A 349 27.53 -4.29 16.45
C ASN A 349 26.25 -5.04 16.89
N ARG A 350 26.43 -6.22 17.46
CA ARG A 350 25.33 -7.12 17.89
C ARG A 350 24.42 -6.52 18.97
N ASP A 351 24.96 -5.70 19.85
CA ASP A 351 24.17 -5.05 20.90
C ASP A 351 23.30 -3.92 20.32
N LEU A 352 23.87 -3.11 19.43
CA LEU A 352 23.11 -2.10 18.69
C LEU A 352 21.98 -2.73 17.87
N LEU A 353 22.28 -3.82 17.14
CA LEU A 353 21.30 -4.54 16.34
C LEU A 353 20.12 -5.01 17.19
N LYS A 354 20.37 -5.62 18.36
CA LYS A 354 19.31 -6.05 19.30
C LYS A 354 18.52 -4.86 19.85
N GLN A 355 19.21 -3.78 20.23
CA GLN A 355 18.58 -2.58 20.77
C GLN A 355 17.65 -1.92 19.74
N VAL A 356 18.10 -1.77 18.50
CA VAL A 356 17.28 -1.18 17.42
C VAL A 356 16.09 -2.07 17.09
N SER A 357 16.31 -3.40 17.03
CA SER A 357 15.24 -4.39 16.82
C SER A 357 14.14 -4.24 17.88
N GLN A 358 14.50 -4.24 19.17
CA GLN A 358 13.54 -4.13 20.26
C GLN A 358 12.76 -2.80 20.22
N LYS A 359 13.46 -1.68 20.05
CA LYS A 359 12.83 -0.35 19.90
C LYS A 359 11.87 -0.31 18.71
N GLY A 360 12.23 -1.00 17.60
CA GLY A 360 11.39 -1.09 16.42
C GLY A 360 10.06 -1.77 16.70
N ILE A 361 10.08 -2.94 17.34
CA ILE A 361 8.88 -3.68 17.70
C ILE A 361 7.98 -2.84 18.62
N GLU A 362 8.56 -2.23 19.66
CA GLU A 362 7.83 -1.39 20.62
C GLU A 362 7.16 -0.21 19.93
N PHE A 363 7.91 0.50 19.08
CA PHE A 363 7.40 1.63 18.31
C PHE A 363 6.21 1.24 17.41
N VAL A 364 6.33 0.13 16.69
CA VAL A 364 5.26 -0.31 15.78
C VAL A 364 4.03 -0.77 16.55
N ARG A 365 4.20 -1.49 17.66
CA ARG A 365 3.10 -1.89 18.54
C ARG A 365 2.35 -0.68 19.12
N GLU A 366 3.08 0.35 19.54
CA GLU A 366 2.49 1.54 20.13
C GLU A 366 1.78 2.42 19.09
N LYS A 367 2.47 2.69 17.95
CA LYS A 367 2.02 3.70 16.98
C LYS A 367 1.12 3.14 15.89
N PHE A 368 1.30 1.88 15.50
CA PHE A 368 0.65 1.26 14.35
C PHE A 368 -0.21 0.03 14.70
N SER A 369 -0.68 -0.06 15.96
CA SER A 369 -1.64 -1.09 16.36
C SER A 369 -2.93 -0.99 15.55
N TRP A 370 -3.43 -2.12 15.06
CA TRP A 370 -4.71 -2.22 14.36
C TRP A 370 -5.90 -1.81 15.24
N ASN A 371 -5.79 -1.95 16.56
CA ASN A 371 -6.84 -1.59 17.51
C ASN A 371 -7.33 -0.14 17.36
N LYS A 372 -6.45 0.78 16.95
CA LYS A 372 -6.85 2.16 16.67
C LYS A 372 -7.84 2.23 15.52
N THR A 373 -7.60 1.49 14.45
CA THR A 373 -8.51 1.40 13.30
C THR A 373 -9.83 0.73 13.67
N GLU A 374 -9.79 -0.35 14.47
CA GLU A 374 -11.00 -1.00 14.99
C GLU A 374 -11.86 -0.03 15.83
N THR A 375 -11.24 0.81 16.64
CA THR A 375 -11.95 1.83 17.44
C THR A 375 -12.64 2.85 16.54
N ILE A 376 -11.93 3.38 15.53
CA ILE A 376 -12.49 4.32 14.58
C ILE A 376 -13.65 3.69 13.77
N PHE A 377 -13.50 2.43 13.37
CA PHE A 377 -14.58 1.71 12.66
C PHE A 377 -15.80 1.51 13.55
N LYS A 378 -15.63 1.21 14.84
CA LYS A 378 -16.74 1.17 15.78
C LYS A 378 -17.47 2.52 15.89
N GLU A 379 -16.76 3.63 15.88
CA GLU A 379 -17.36 4.97 15.91
C GLU A 379 -18.14 5.33 14.62
N LEU A 380 -17.67 4.85 13.47
CA LEU A 380 -18.23 5.21 12.17
C LEU A 380 -19.34 4.28 11.68
N TYR A 381 -19.38 3.04 12.17
CA TYR A 381 -20.25 1.97 11.66
C TYR A 381 -21.10 1.30 12.76
N GLN A 382 -21.42 2.06 13.82
CA GLN A 382 -22.36 1.62 14.88
C GLN A 382 -23.72 2.26 14.76
#